data_9f90defc8e5c26d9781218014d4c1cab
#
_entry.id   9f90defc8e5c26d9781218014d4c1cab
#
_cell.length_a   1.000
_cell.length_b   1.000
_cell.length_c   1.000
_cell.angle_alpha   90.00
_cell.angle_beta   90.00
_cell.angle_gamma   90.00
#
_symmetry.space_group_name_H-M   'P 1'
#
loop_
_entity.id
_entity.type
_entity.pdbx_description
1 polymer ?
#
loop_
_entity_poly.entity_id
_entity_poly.type
_entity_poly.pdbx_seq_one_letter_code
_entity_poly.pdbx_strand_id
1 'polypeptide(L)'
;MKQFIVSVAILAFTFPIFSWNNHAGITYLILKDHWKGKPTPKVKVESLKTFLSKEKSSIQETLSISEEWALKKLPHLTPTIESLKFSKTTKDADLVLSFYKALRVNPNHKAALYIQAVPKRNGTKLPLDQLTTLNEKGKLVNETFLSLQEGQIIGADEVLVSATDEPDYDLDLYLFEDNGSEVGKIYGFGSQPFGNPAIEFSSQAPFHMGFYYEPGIIFAFAGFLKQTYPEYRIHQFTELSKLAFRTGHPYWGYRFAGWALHYIQDLTQPYHSSVLPRVSAAKQIGVQLVSIVGYQSPKNNMINFISGRHTLIEEYQYYLIRNLIETKNWDHPVANSITEFSEQSFVKWQGIDLLRGNVCKEAYDAGDPMDEQLENLDIPKYETLYEPTHPIHTILGTLLNNTSKHTRAYLDALKSN
;
A
#
# COMPACT_ATOMS: atom_id res chain seq x y z
N MET A 1 15.03 30.94 -28.94
CA MET A 1 13.91 29.97 -28.87
C MET A 1 13.43 29.96 -27.43
N LYS A 2 12.27 30.57 -27.16
CA LYS A 2 11.67 30.56 -25.82
C LYS A 2 11.13 29.17 -25.55
N GLN A 3 11.64 28.50 -24.52
CA GLN A 3 11.05 27.29 -23.99
C GLN A 3 9.66 27.65 -23.47
N PHE A 4 8.62 27.17 -24.11
CA PHE A 4 7.28 27.14 -23.56
C PHE A 4 7.26 26.06 -22.48
N ILE A 5 7.40 26.45 -21.24
CA ILE A 5 7.03 25.61 -20.08
C ILE A 5 5.51 25.59 -20.06
N VAL A 6 4.93 24.55 -20.65
CA VAL A 6 3.50 24.27 -20.47
C VAL A 6 3.34 23.69 -19.07
N SER A 7 2.98 24.54 -18.12
CA SER A 7 2.49 24.09 -16.82
C SER A 7 1.19 23.32 -17.05
N VAL A 8 1.28 22.00 -17.06
CA VAL A 8 0.09 21.13 -17.09
C VAL A 8 -0.56 21.23 -15.71
N ALA A 9 -1.64 21.99 -15.63
CA ALA A 9 -2.48 22.00 -14.43
C ALA A 9 -3.01 20.58 -14.22
N ILE A 10 -2.52 19.91 -13.17
CA ILE A 10 -2.99 18.60 -12.74
C ILE A 10 -4.36 18.82 -12.13
N LEU A 11 -5.40 18.33 -12.80
CA LEU A 11 -6.77 18.46 -12.32
C LEU A 11 -7.10 17.40 -11.27
N ALA A 12 -7.76 17.89 -10.26
CA ALA A 12 -8.18 17.19 -9.06
C ALA A 12 -9.06 15.98 -9.37
N PHE A 13 -8.65 14.82 -8.90
CA PHE A 13 -9.54 13.70 -8.67
C PHE A 13 -10.46 14.06 -7.50
N THR A 14 -11.76 14.00 -7.72
CA THR A 14 -12.77 14.34 -6.68
C THR A 14 -13.21 13.14 -5.86
N PHE A 15 -12.69 11.95 -6.12
CA PHE A 15 -13.03 10.74 -5.36
C PHE A 15 -11.79 10.21 -4.63
N PRO A 16 -11.97 9.67 -3.40
CA PRO A 16 -10.90 9.01 -2.70
C PRO A 16 -10.43 7.81 -3.54
N ILE A 17 -9.17 7.81 -3.95
CA ILE A 17 -8.52 6.64 -4.52
C ILE A 17 -8.03 5.84 -3.32
N PHE A 18 -8.68 4.72 -3.06
CA PHE A 18 -8.27 3.76 -2.05
C PHE A 18 -7.44 2.67 -2.74
N SER A 19 -6.53 2.09 -2.03
CA SER A 19 -5.85 0.82 -2.26
C SER A 19 -6.79 -0.36 -1.97
N TRP A 20 -6.35 -1.62 -2.06
CA TRP A 20 -7.13 -2.71 -1.48
C TRP A 20 -7.57 -2.32 -0.06
N ASN A 21 -8.86 -2.10 0.14
CA ASN A 21 -9.38 -1.45 1.35
C ASN A 21 -9.45 -2.35 2.60
N ASN A 22 -8.78 -3.48 2.63
CA ASN A 22 -8.82 -4.41 3.77
C ASN A 22 -7.63 -5.35 3.72
N HIS A 23 -6.44 -4.78 3.68
CA HIS A 23 -5.20 -5.55 3.72
C HIS A 23 -5.14 -6.44 4.97
N ALA A 24 -5.63 -5.95 6.11
CA ALA A 24 -5.72 -6.72 7.34
C ALA A 24 -6.60 -7.97 7.16
N GLY A 25 -7.77 -7.84 6.55
CA GLY A 25 -8.65 -8.98 6.30
C GLY A 25 -8.07 -9.98 5.30
N ILE A 26 -7.48 -9.49 4.21
CA ILE A 26 -6.78 -10.33 3.22
C ILE A 26 -5.64 -11.08 3.91
N THR A 27 -4.77 -10.38 4.63
CA THR A 27 -3.63 -10.95 5.36
C THR A 27 -4.08 -11.97 6.40
N TYR A 28 -5.18 -11.70 7.13
CA TYR A 28 -5.75 -12.66 8.07
C TYR A 28 -6.13 -13.98 7.40
N LEU A 29 -6.82 -13.94 6.26
CA LEU A 29 -7.20 -15.15 5.52
C LEU A 29 -5.97 -15.91 5.01
N ILE A 30 -4.97 -15.21 4.49
CA ILE A 30 -3.72 -15.82 4.02
C ILE A 30 -2.98 -16.51 5.16
N LEU A 31 -2.82 -15.85 6.31
CA LEU A 31 -2.08 -16.38 7.45
C LEU A 31 -2.79 -17.54 8.12
N LYS A 32 -4.13 -17.55 8.14
CA LYS A 32 -4.93 -18.65 8.66
C LYS A 32 -4.57 -19.99 7.99
N ASP A 33 -4.25 -19.97 6.71
CA ASP A 33 -3.79 -21.16 5.99
C ASP A 33 -2.26 -21.31 6.01
N HIS A 34 -1.52 -20.26 5.80
CA HIS A 34 -0.04 -20.28 5.75
C HIS A 34 0.60 -20.81 7.04
N TRP A 35 -0.05 -20.59 8.20
CA TRP A 35 0.37 -21.14 9.49
C TRP A 35 -0.46 -22.32 9.97
N LYS A 36 -1.34 -22.87 9.11
CA LYS A 36 -2.15 -24.02 9.46
C LYS A 36 -1.29 -25.19 9.95
N GLY A 37 -1.63 -25.71 11.12
CA GLY A 37 -0.88 -26.82 11.76
C GLY A 37 0.47 -26.42 12.37
N LYS A 38 0.85 -25.15 12.33
CA LYS A 38 2.08 -24.62 12.96
C LYS A 38 1.70 -23.63 14.08
N PRO A 39 2.43 -23.62 15.22
CA PRO A 39 2.18 -22.62 16.24
C PRO A 39 2.55 -21.22 15.71
N THR A 40 1.65 -20.26 15.87
CA THR A 40 1.95 -18.88 15.58
C THR A 40 3.06 -18.37 16.52
N PRO A 41 4.14 -17.79 15.99
CA PRO A 41 5.17 -17.22 16.82
C PRO A 41 4.60 -16.17 17.78
N LYS A 42 5.09 -16.15 19.01
CA LYS A 42 4.72 -15.13 20.00
C LYS A 42 5.79 -14.06 20.05
N VAL A 43 5.36 -12.81 20.09
CA VAL A 43 6.23 -11.65 20.15
C VAL A 43 5.89 -10.76 21.34
N LYS A 44 6.90 -10.10 21.87
CA LYS A 44 6.75 -9.12 22.96
C LYS A 44 6.58 -7.75 22.33
N VAL A 45 5.47 -7.08 22.64
CA VAL A 45 5.18 -5.71 22.19
C VAL A 45 6.27 -4.76 22.69
N GLU A 46 6.78 -3.97 21.76
CA GLU A 46 7.86 -3.02 22.01
C GLU A 46 7.55 -1.67 21.36
N SER A 47 7.78 -0.56 22.09
CA SER A 47 7.59 0.78 21.52
C SER A 47 8.65 1.08 20.45
N LEU A 48 8.30 1.94 19.46
CA LEU A 48 9.26 2.39 18.46
C LEU A 48 10.48 3.04 19.09
N LYS A 49 10.24 3.86 20.11
CA LYS A 49 11.32 4.52 20.86
C LYS A 49 12.29 3.52 21.48
N THR A 50 11.79 2.43 22.07
CA THR A 50 12.62 1.38 22.69
C THR A 50 13.49 0.68 21.63
N PHE A 51 12.92 0.28 20.48
CA PHE A 51 13.67 -0.30 19.37
C PHE A 51 14.74 0.68 18.85
N LEU A 52 14.35 1.92 18.53
CA LEU A 52 15.26 2.93 17.99
C LEU A 52 16.42 3.22 18.94
N SER A 53 16.17 3.31 20.27
CA SER A 53 17.22 3.63 21.24
C SER A 53 18.28 2.54 21.36
N LYS A 54 17.91 1.28 21.15
CA LYS A 54 18.82 0.14 21.20
C LYS A 54 19.65 0.00 19.91
N GLU A 55 19.05 0.30 18.74
CA GLU A 55 19.60 -0.03 17.43
C GLU A 55 20.06 1.18 16.62
N LYS A 56 20.36 2.33 17.25
CA LYS A 56 20.75 3.59 16.58
C LYS A 56 21.78 3.41 15.46
N SER A 57 22.86 2.67 15.73
CA SER A 57 23.95 2.47 14.74
C SER A 57 23.51 1.60 13.58
N SER A 58 22.85 0.50 13.87
CA SER A 58 22.36 -0.46 12.87
C SER A 58 21.28 0.16 11.97
N ILE A 59 20.42 1.00 12.54
CA ILE A 59 19.40 1.75 11.80
C ILE A 59 20.05 2.76 10.87
N GLN A 60 21.00 3.57 11.37
CA GLN A 60 21.74 4.53 10.53
C GLN A 60 22.37 3.85 9.32
N GLU A 61 23.06 2.73 9.52
CA GLU A 61 23.70 1.96 8.46
C GLU A 61 22.67 1.39 7.47
N THR A 62 21.60 0.76 7.99
CA THR A 62 20.55 0.16 7.15
C THR A 62 19.86 1.22 6.27
N LEU A 63 19.57 2.38 6.81
CA LEU A 63 18.92 3.47 6.05
C LEU A 63 19.88 4.05 4.99
N SER A 64 21.18 4.15 5.29
CA SER A 64 22.19 4.60 4.31
C SER A 64 22.29 3.63 3.13
N ILE A 65 22.40 2.33 3.40
CA ILE A 65 22.46 1.28 2.36
C ILE A 65 21.17 1.26 1.53
N SER A 66 20.01 1.38 2.20
CA SER A 66 18.73 1.41 1.52
C SER A 66 18.59 2.64 0.61
N GLU A 67 19.08 3.80 1.01
CA GLU A 67 19.10 5.00 0.18
C GLU A 67 20.02 4.84 -1.03
N GLU A 68 21.22 4.31 -0.86
CA GLU A 68 22.14 4.05 -1.97
C GLU A 68 21.52 3.11 -3.02
N TRP A 69 20.84 2.07 -2.56
CA TRP A 69 20.08 1.18 -3.44
C TRP A 69 18.98 1.94 -4.19
N ALA A 70 18.18 2.72 -3.47
CA ALA A 70 17.04 3.44 -4.03
C ALA A 70 17.48 4.45 -5.11
N LEU A 71 18.55 5.22 -4.86
CA LEU A 71 19.09 6.17 -5.81
C LEU A 71 19.61 5.51 -7.10
N LYS A 72 20.09 4.25 -7.01
CA LYS A 72 20.51 3.48 -8.21
C LYS A 72 19.32 2.93 -8.99
N LYS A 73 18.22 2.58 -8.33
CA LYS A 73 17.08 1.88 -8.94
C LYS A 73 15.97 2.82 -9.38
N LEU A 74 15.83 3.96 -8.73
CA LEU A 74 14.75 4.93 -8.95
C LEU A 74 15.34 6.28 -9.40
N PRO A 75 15.51 6.50 -10.71
CA PRO A 75 16.22 7.70 -11.23
C PRO A 75 15.49 9.01 -10.94
N HIS A 76 14.23 8.97 -10.55
CA HIS A 76 13.45 10.15 -10.14
C HIS A 76 13.54 10.45 -8.64
N LEU A 77 14.15 9.56 -7.84
CA LEU A 77 14.34 9.81 -6.42
C LEU A 77 15.54 10.74 -6.21
N THR A 78 15.35 11.78 -5.39
CA THR A 78 16.43 12.69 -4.99
C THR A 78 17.11 12.20 -3.71
N PRO A 79 18.41 12.48 -3.52
CA PRO A 79 19.10 12.16 -2.27
C PRO A 79 18.46 12.86 -1.06
N THR A 80 18.41 12.14 0.05
CA THR A 80 17.99 12.71 1.34
C THR A 80 18.99 13.77 1.79
N ILE A 81 18.52 14.99 2.08
CA ILE A 81 19.37 16.05 2.59
C ILE A 81 19.92 15.70 3.97
N GLU A 82 21.12 16.19 4.31
CA GLU A 82 21.84 15.79 5.52
C GLU A 82 21.04 15.99 6.81
N SER A 83 20.23 17.05 6.88
CA SER A 83 19.40 17.36 8.05
C SER A 83 18.25 16.39 8.31
N LEU A 84 17.91 15.55 7.35
CA LEU A 84 16.87 14.51 7.46
C LEU A 84 17.45 13.12 7.76
N LYS A 85 18.76 12.91 7.56
CA LYS A 85 19.39 11.61 7.80
C LYS A 85 19.31 11.22 9.27
N PHE A 86 19.02 9.96 9.54
CA PHE A 86 19.05 9.43 10.89
C PHE A 86 20.49 9.32 11.40
N SER A 87 20.74 9.80 12.62
CA SER A 87 22.06 9.74 13.24
C SER A 87 22.03 8.92 14.54
N LYS A 88 23.04 8.08 14.72
CA LYS A 88 23.27 7.36 16.00
C LYS A 88 23.45 8.29 17.20
N THR A 89 23.78 9.57 16.95
CA THR A 89 23.93 10.58 17.99
C THR A 89 22.63 11.32 18.32
N THR A 90 21.52 10.97 17.63
CA THR A 90 20.19 11.56 17.89
C THR A 90 19.80 11.37 19.35
N LYS A 91 19.34 12.45 20.01
CA LYS A 91 18.85 12.41 21.38
C LYS A 91 17.58 11.57 21.48
N ASP A 92 17.37 10.89 22.62
CA ASP A 92 16.23 10.00 22.81
C ASP A 92 14.85 10.71 22.73
N ALA A 93 14.80 12.01 22.98
CA ALA A 93 13.59 12.80 22.80
C ALA A 93 13.18 12.96 21.33
N ASP A 94 14.15 12.94 20.42
CA ASP A 94 13.97 13.26 19.00
C ASP A 94 13.98 11.98 18.11
N LEU A 95 14.21 10.79 18.69
CA LEU A 95 14.46 9.57 17.95
C LEU A 95 13.35 9.21 16.96
N VAL A 96 12.10 9.23 17.40
CA VAL A 96 10.96 8.84 16.55
C VAL A 96 10.78 9.84 15.41
N LEU A 97 10.83 11.14 15.70
CA LEU A 97 10.73 12.19 14.69
C LEU A 97 11.88 12.12 13.68
N SER A 98 13.13 11.93 14.16
CA SER A 98 14.30 11.79 13.31
C SER A 98 14.21 10.57 12.42
N PHE A 99 13.69 9.45 12.94
CA PHE A 99 13.48 8.22 12.19
C PHE A 99 12.44 8.41 11.07
N TYR A 100 11.29 8.99 11.37
CA TYR A 100 10.27 9.26 10.35
C TYR A 100 10.74 10.22 9.27
N LYS A 101 11.48 11.25 9.65
CA LYS A 101 12.10 12.17 8.67
C LYS A 101 13.11 11.47 7.77
N ALA A 102 13.91 10.55 8.31
CA ALA A 102 14.88 9.78 7.51
C ALA A 102 14.20 8.79 6.59
N LEU A 103 13.07 8.21 7.00
CA LEU A 103 12.22 7.39 6.15
C LEU A 103 11.47 8.21 5.08
N ARG A 104 11.42 9.52 5.25
CA ARG A 104 10.58 10.43 4.47
C ARG A 104 9.11 9.99 4.45
N VAL A 105 8.59 9.64 5.64
CA VAL A 105 7.15 9.37 5.89
C VAL A 105 6.53 10.51 6.68
N ASN A 106 5.23 10.48 6.92
CA ASN A 106 4.53 11.47 7.73
C ASN A 106 5.16 11.56 9.15
N PRO A 107 5.76 12.68 9.51
CA PRO A 107 6.45 12.84 10.80
C PRO A 107 5.48 12.84 12.00
N ASN A 108 4.19 13.01 11.76
CA ASN A 108 3.13 13.04 12.77
C ASN A 108 2.46 11.66 12.97
N HIS A 109 2.90 10.64 12.24
CA HIS A 109 2.43 9.26 12.41
C HIS A 109 2.55 8.83 13.87
N LYS A 110 1.49 8.21 14.42
CA LYS A 110 1.34 8.03 15.87
C LYS A 110 2.23 6.93 16.46
N ALA A 111 2.64 5.93 15.67
CA ALA A 111 3.33 4.73 16.16
C ALA A 111 2.64 4.06 17.35
N ALA A 112 1.33 4.11 17.42
CA ALA A 112 0.55 3.55 18.51
C ALA A 112 0.85 2.06 18.70
N LEU A 113 0.79 1.58 19.93
CA LEU A 113 0.83 0.15 20.23
C LEU A 113 -0.59 -0.38 20.21
N TYR A 114 -0.94 -1.10 19.15
CA TYR A 114 -2.28 -1.62 18.93
C TYR A 114 -2.29 -2.87 18.07
N ILE A 115 -3.45 -3.48 18.02
CA ILE A 115 -3.85 -4.43 16.97
C ILE A 115 -5.20 -4.01 16.40
N GLN A 116 -5.37 -4.24 15.10
CA GLN A 116 -6.68 -4.28 14.46
C GLN A 116 -7.30 -5.63 14.75
N ALA A 117 -8.47 -5.64 15.37
CA ALA A 117 -9.14 -6.87 15.78
C ALA A 117 -9.83 -7.52 14.58
N VAL A 118 -9.14 -8.43 13.92
CA VAL A 118 -9.63 -9.24 12.81
C VAL A 118 -9.53 -10.72 13.19
N PRO A 119 -10.65 -11.46 13.39
CA PRO A 119 -12.04 -10.98 13.48
C PRO A 119 -12.28 -10.05 14.66
N LYS A 120 -13.38 -9.30 14.64
CA LYS A 120 -13.74 -8.40 15.74
C LYS A 120 -13.83 -9.14 17.06
N ARG A 121 -13.27 -8.53 18.11
CA ARG A 121 -13.29 -9.03 19.48
C ARG A 121 -13.30 -7.88 20.49
N ASN A 122 -13.61 -8.19 21.74
CA ASN A 122 -13.58 -7.23 22.83
C ASN A 122 -12.16 -6.96 23.31
N GLY A 123 -11.93 -5.77 23.85
CA GLY A 123 -10.69 -5.31 24.42
C GLY A 123 -10.72 -3.81 24.71
N THR A 124 -9.63 -3.27 25.21
CA THR A 124 -9.49 -1.83 25.43
C THR A 124 -9.33 -1.13 24.09
N LYS A 125 -10.35 -0.36 23.67
CA LYS A 125 -10.34 0.32 22.38
C LYS A 125 -9.30 1.43 22.34
N LEU A 126 -8.58 1.53 21.23
CA LEU A 126 -7.74 2.66 20.88
C LEU A 126 -8.60 3.70 20.13
N PRO A 127 -8.68 4.96 20.60
CA PRO A 127 -9.34 6.05 19.85
C PRO A 127 -8.64 6.33 18.53
N LEU A 128 -9.40 6.68 17.48
CA LEU A 128 -8.86 6.92 16.13
C LEU A 128 -7.89 8.11 16.03
N ASP A 129 -8.04 9.10 16.89
CA ASP A 129 -7.12 10.24 16.99
C ASP A 129 -5.74 9.88 17.58
N GLN A 130 -5.66 8.73 18.26
CA GLN A 130 -4.39 8.14 18.71
C GLN A 130 -3.80 7.16 17.69
N LEU A 131 -4.54 6.80 16.65
CA LEU A 131 -4.12 5.89 15.60
C LEU A 131 -3.60 6.63 14.37
N THR A 132 -4.32 7.66 13.92
CA THR A 132 -4.11 8.32 12.63
C THR A 132 -4.22 9.84 12.73
N THR A 133 -3.54 10.52 11.81
CA THR A 133 -3.62 11.98 11.60
C THR A 133 -4.62 12.37 10.51
N LEU A 134 -5.26 11.43 9.84
CA LEU A 134 -6.29 11.72 8.83
C LEU A 134 -7.43 12.55 9.45
N ASN A 135 -7.90 13.57 8.74
CA ASN A 135 -9.09 14.32 9.11
C ASN A 135 -10.35 13.49 8.80
N GLU A 136 -10.40 12.91 7.61
CA GLU A 136 -11.47 12.01 7.18
C GLU A 136 -11.14 10.57 7.55
N LYS A 137 -11.82 10.03 8.56
CA LYS A 137 -11.55 8.66 9.05
C LYS A 137 -12.05 7.56 8.13
N GLY A 138 -12.90 7.88 7.15
CA GLY A 138 -13.37 6.92 6.15
C GLY A 138 -13.88 5.61 6.75
N LYS A 139 -13.37 4.49 6.25
CA LYS A 139 -13.74 3.14 6.71
C LYS A 139 -13.16 2.76 8.07
N LEU A 140 -12.17 3.50 8.59
CA LEU A 140 -11.58 3.22 9.91
C LEU A 140 -12.63 3.23 11.03
N VAL A 141 -13.71 4.01 10.89
CA VAL A 141 -14.81 4.05 11.86
C VAL A 141 -15.54 2.70 12.00
N ASN A 142 -15.44 1.84 10.99
CA ASN A 142 -16.05 0.52 10.98
C ASN A 142 -15.15 -0.55 11.62
N GLU A 143 -13.88 -0.26 11.84
CA GLU A 143 -12.89 -1.19 12.36
C GLU A 143 -12.78 -1.09 13.89
N THR A 144 -12.15 -2.10 14.46
CA THR A 144 -11.92 -2.15 15.92
C THR A 144 -10.42 -2.23 16.19
N PHE A 145 -9.89 -1.17 16.77
CA PHE A 145 -8.50 -1.09 17.19
C PHE A 145 -8.41 -1.28 18.69
N LEU A 146 -7.54 -2.20 19.13
CA LEU A 146 -7.32 -2.52 20.53
C LEU A 146 -5.94 -2.06 20.95
N SER A 147 -5.87 -1.24 22.00
CA SER A 147 -4.60 -0.77 22.54
C SER A 147 -3.81 -1.90 23.19
N LEU A 148 -2.49 -1.85 23.03
CA LEU A 148 -1.54 -2.77 23.63
C LEU A 148 -0.65 -2.04 24.63
N GLN A 149 -0.08 -2.81 25.55
CA GLN A 149 0.94 -2.31 26.48
C GLN A 149 2.32 -2.85 26.09
N GLU A 150 3.36 -2.03 26.22
CA GLU A 150 4.73 -2.48 26.05
C GLU A 150 5.03 -3.63 26.99
N GLY A 151 5.64 -4.69 26.47
CA GLY A 151 5.91 -5.91 27.21
C GLY A 151 4.83 -6.99 27.12
N GLN A 152 3.63 -6.68 26.60
CA GLN A 152 2.56 -7.65 26.37
C GLN A 152 3.01 -8.70 25.34
N ILE A 153 2.56 -9.95 25.50
CA ILE A 153 2.84 -11.03 24.55
C ILE A 153 1.63 -11.23 23.65
N ILE A 154 1.84 -11.14 22.32
CA ILE A 154 0.80 -11.34 21.30
C ILE A 154 1.25 -12.29 20.20
N GLY A 155 0.36 -12.65 19.27
CA GLY A 155 0.70 -13.40 18.10
C GLY A 155 1.42 -12.55 17.05
N ALA A 156 2.40 -13.10 16.35
CA ALA A 156 3.03 -12.45 15.22
C ALA A 156 2.05 -12.21 14.05
N ASP A 157 1.04 -13.08 13.90
CA ASP A 157 -0.08 -12.91 12.99
C ASP A 157 -0.88 -11.63 13.27
N GLU A 158 -1.15 -11.35 14.55
CA GLU A 158 -1.88 -10.15 14.96
C GLU A 158 -1.10 -8.87 14.60
N VAL A 159 0.24 -8.91 14.74
CA VAL A 159 1.11 -7.80 14.32
C VAL A 159 1.09 -7.62 12.82
N LEU A 160 1.28 -8.70 12.05
CA LEU A 160 1.26 -8.65 10.58
C LEU A 160 -0.08 -8.15 10.05
N VAL A 161 -1.19 -8.73 10.52
CA VAL A 161 -2.55 -8.35 10.13
C VAL A 161 -2.78 -6.86 10.34
N SER A 162 -2.41 -6.34 11.50
CA SER A 162 -2.60 -4.92 11.82
C SER A 162 -1.71 -4.01 10.98
N ALA A 163 -0.46 -4.41 10.79
CA ALA A 163 0.55 -3.61 10.11
C ALA A 163 0.34 -3.52 8.60
N THR A 164 -0.38 -4.48 7.98
CA THR A 164 -0.66 -4.42 6.54
C THR A 164 -1.66 -3.33 6.16
N ASP A 165 -2.52 -2.85 7.05
CA ASP A 165 -3.41 -1.70 6.79
C ASP A 165 -2.77 -0.36 7.20
N GLU A 166 -1.72 -0.39 8.02
CA GLU A 166 -1.18 0.81 8.68
C GLU A 166 -0.64 1.90 7.73
N PRO A 167 -0.02 1.59 6.57
CA PRO A 167 0.40 2.62 5.62
C PRO A 167 -0.74 3.52 5.13
N ASP A 168 -1.94 2.97 4.90
CA ASP A 168 -3.12 3.73 4.48
C ASP A 168 -3.64 4.71 5.55
N TYR A 169 -3.24 4.54 6.80
CA TYR A 169 -3.76 5.39 7.87
C TYR A 169 -3.17 6.79 7.86
N ASP A 170 -1.95 6.98 7.37
CA ASP A 170 -1.36 8.31 7.15
C ASP A 170 0.14 8.27 6.81
N LEU A 171 0.73 7.09 6.57
CA LEU A 171 2.20 6.98 6.51
C LEU A 171 2.79 7.81 5.36
N ASP A 172 2.09 7.88 4.22
CA ASP A 172 2.52 8.61 3.04
C ASP A 172 1.75 9.94 2.82
N LEU A 173 1.09 10.43 3.85
CA LEU A 173 0.22 11.61 3.78
C LEU A 173 1.00 12.90 3.57
N TYR A 174 0.69 13.62 2.49
CA TYR A 174 1.18 14.98 2.19
C TYR A 174 2.72 15.12 2.11
N LEU A 175 3.37 14.23 1.36
CA LEU A 175 4.84 14.17 1.26
C LEU A 175 5.44 14.96 0.07
N PHE A 176 4.61 15.51 -0.82
CA PHE A 176 5.03 16.27 -2.01
C PHE A 176 5.02 17.78 -1.75
N GLU A 177 5.78 18.54 -2.56
CA GLU A 177 5.96 20.00 -2.41
C GLU A 177 4.64 20.77 -2.51
N ASP A 178 3.72 20.31 -3.36
CA ASP A 178 2.41 20.92 -3.62
C ASP A 178 1.30 20.41 -2.71
N ASN A 179 1.58 19.53 -1.75
CA ASN A 179 0.60 19.09 -0.75
C ASN A 179 0.39 20.12 0.39
N GLY A 180 1.14 21.22 0.42
CA GLY A 180 1.00 22.26 1.44
C GLY A 180 1.61 21.92 2.80
N SER A 181 2.31 20.79 2.96
CA SER A 181 2.99 20.41 4.18
C SER A 181 4.42 20.98 4.26
N GLU A 182 4.93 21.19 5.46
CA GLU A 182 6.32 21.65 5.64
C GLU A 182 7.33 20.56 5.25
N VAL A 183 7.00 19.29 5.49
CA VAL A 183 7.90 18.18 5.13
C VAL A 183 7.93 17.93 3.64
N GLY A 184 6.83 18.13 2.93
CA GLY A 184 6.80 18.00 1.47
C GLY A 184 7.83 18.90 0.80
N LYS A 185 8.05 20.10 1.31
CA LYS A 185 9.05 21.08 0.79
C LYS A 185 10.50 20.58 0.89
N ILE A 186 10.79 19.68 1.82
CA ILE A 186 12.17 19.28 2.14
C ILE A 186 12.46 17.80 1.86
N TYR A 187 11.43 16.98 1.62
CA TYR A 187 11.61 15.54 1.36
C TYR A 187 12.16 15.24 -0.04
N GLY A 188 12.06 16.20 -0.96
CA GLY A 188 12.66 16.10 -2.29
C GLY A 188 11.94 15.17 -3.23
N PHE A 189 10.65 14.88 -3.02
CA PHE A 189 9.83 14.15 -3.97
C PHE A 189 9.34 15.03 -5.12
N GLY A 190 9.51 16.37 -5.05
CA GLY A 190 9.00 17.32 -6.02
C GLY A 190 7.49 17.49 -5.92
N SER A 191 6.88 18.00 -7.00
CA SER A 191 5.43 18.08 -7.11
C SER A 191 4.82 16.69 -7.29
N GLN A 192 3.62 16.49 -6.76
CA GLN A 192 2.92 15.22 -6.86
C GLN A 192 2.68 14.83 -8.33
N PRO A 193 3.16 13.66 -8.80
CA PRO A 193 3.12 13.33 -10.22
C PRO A 193 1.71 13.04 -10.74
N PHE A 194 0.84 12.47 -9.90
CA PHE A 194 -0.57 12.19 -10.22
C PHE A 194 -1.39 12.07 -8.93
N GLY A 195 -2.71 12.00 -9.08
CA GLY A 195 -3.63 12.13 -7.96
C GLY A 195 -3.93 13.61 -7.66
N ASN A 196 -4.75 13.87 -6.65
CA ASN A 196 -5.09 15.21 -6.20
C ASN A 196 -4.30 15.58 -4.94
N PRO A 197 -3.37 16.55 -5.02
CA PRO A 197 -2.53 16.93 -3.88
C PRO A 197 -3.29 17.52 -2.69
N ALA A 198 -4.54 17.96 -2.88
CA ALA A 198 -5.37 18.53 -1.82
C ALA A 198 -6.25 17.52 -1.09
N ILE A 199 -6.34 16.27 -1.58
CA ILE A 199 -7.16 15.21 -0.98
C ILE A 199 -6.26 14.22 -0.25
N GLU A 200 -6.53 13.96 1.02
CA GLU A 200 -5.70 13.13 1.91
C GLU A 200 -5.29 11.80 1.26
N PHE A 201 -6.24 10.96 0.91
CA PHE A 201 -5.92 9.65 0.31
C PHE A 201 -5.24 9.77 -1.06
N SER A 202 -5.67 10.72 -1.89
CA SER A 202 -5.09 10.93 -3.22
C SER A 202 -3.66 11.46 -3.16
N SER A 203 -3.27 12.14 -2.09
CA SER A 203 -1.90 12.60 -1.86
C SER A 203 -0.91 11.45 -1.66
N GLN A 204 -1.40 10.27 -1.30
CA GLN A 204 -0.59 9.07 -1.09
C GLN A 204 -0.42 8.23 -2.37
N ALA A 205 -1.25 8.44 -3.40
CA ALA A 205 -1.33 7.58 -4.59
C ALA A 205 0.02 7.23 -5.25
N PRO A 206 1.01 8.14 -5.39
CA PRO A 206 2.29 7.79 -6.00
C PRO A 206 3.14 6.77 -5.21
N PHE A 207 2.83 6.56 -3.93
CA PHE A 207 3.48 5.54 -3.11
C PHE A 207 2.81 4.17 -3.22
N HIS A 208 1.56 4.12 -3.66
CA HIS A 208 0.73 2.91 -3.70
C HIS A 208 0.55 2.32 -5.11
N MET A 209 0.93 3.06 -6.16
CA MET A 209 0.74 2.67 -7.56
C MET A 209 2.06 2.49 -8.31
N GLY A 210 2.09 1.54 -9.26
CA GLY A 210 3.28 1.21 -10.03
C GLY A 210 3.00 0.93 -11.50
N PHE A 211 3.06 1.96 -12.34
CA PHE A 211 2.76 1.87 -13.78
C PHE A 211 4.01 1.50 -14.58
N TYR A 212 4.29 0.20 -14.73
CA TYR A 212 5.50 -0.28 -15.41
C TYR A 212 5.24 -0.78 -16.84
N TYR A 213 3.99 -1.10 -17.17
CA TYR A 213 3.62 -1.79 -18.41
C TYR A 213 2.79 -0.94 -19.38
N GLU A 214 2.58 0.33 -19.07
CA GLU A 214 1.92 1.23 -20.00
C GLU A 214 2.68 1.32 -21.32
N PRO A 215 1.98 1.43 -22.49
CA PRO A 215 2.63 1.61 -23.78
C PRO A 215 3.62 2.77 -23.78
N GLY A 216 4.76 2.60 -24.44
CA GLY A 216 5.82 3.62 -24.50
C GLY A 216 5.33 4.99 -24.97
N ILE A 217 4.31 5.01 -25.84
CA ILE A 217 3.66 6.23 -26.32
C ILE A 217 2.92 6.98 -25.16
N ILE A 218 2.32 6.25 -24.20
CA ILE A 218 1.69 6.86 -23.02
C ILE A 218 2.77 7.56 -22.19
N PHE A 219 3.89 6.91 -21.94
CA PHE A 219 5.00 7.53 -21.22
C PHE A 219 5.65 8.71 -21.95
N ALA A 220 5.60 8.74 -23.28
CA ALA A 220 6.07 9.90 -24.04
C ALA A 220 5.20 11.15 -23.79
N PHE A 221 3.90 10.98 -23.58
CA PHE A 221 2.96 12.08 -23.30
C PHE A 221 2.74 12.32 -21.79
N ALA A 222 2.93 11.30 -20.95
CA ALA A 222 2.68 11.33 -19.53
C ALA A 222 3.87 10.71 -18.76
N GLY A 223 5.07 11.26 -18.98
CA GLY A 223 6.31 10.77 -18.35
C GLY A 223 6.30 10.78 -16.84
N PHE A 224 5.47 11.61 -16.23
CA PHE A 224 5.25 11.69 -14.78
C PHE A 224 4.69 10.39 -14.18
N LEU A 225 3.99 9.55 -14.96
CA LEU A 225 3.50 8.25 -14.51
C LEU A 225 4.60 7.26 -14.12
N LYS A 226 5.85 7.52 -14.51
CA LYS A 226 7.03 6.75 -14.07
C LYS A 226 7.51 7.11 -12.67
N GLN A 227 7.03 8.22 -12.11
CA GLN A 227 7.42 8.69 -10.80
C GLN A 227 6.55 8.04 -9.73
N THR A 228 6.85 6.78 -9.42
CA THR A 228 6.15 5.95 -8.43
C THR A 228 7.12 5.41 -7.40
N TYR A 229 6.66 5.20 -6.16
CA TYR A 229 7.51 4.93 -5.01
C TYR A 229 7.20 3.64 -4.24
N PRO A 230 6.31 2.71 -4.64
CA PRO A 230 6.05 1.50 -3.86
C PRO A 230 7.31 0.64 -3.71
N GLU A 231 8.16 0.53 -4.75
CA GLU A 231 9.43 -0.20 -4.66
C GLU A 231 10.37 0.39 -3.59
N TYR A 232 10.39 1.72 -3.45
CA TYR A 232 11.15 2.39 -2.41
C TYR A 232 10.65 1.98 -1.02
N ARG A 233 9.35 1.99 -0.79
CA ARG A 233 8.74 1.58 0.47
C ARG A 233 8.96 0.11 0.77
N ILE A 234 8.72 -0.76 -0.20
CA ILE A 234 8.92 -2.22 -0.05
C ILE A 234 10.37 -2.52 0.33
N HIS A 235 11.34 -1.93 -0.38
CA HIS A 235 12.75 -2.14 -0.07
C HIS A 235 13.11 -1.62 1.32
N GLN A 236 12.76 -0.38 1.62
CA GLN A 236 13.06 0.29 2.88
C GLN A 236 12.52 -0.48 4.09
N PHE A 237 11.25 -0.89 4.05
CA PHE A 237 10.62 -1.63 5.14
C PHE A 237 11.08 -3.09 5.21
N THR A 238 11.42 -3.71 4.08
CA THR A 238 12.02 -5.05 4.08
C THR A 238 13.38 -5.05 4.78
N GLU A 239 14.25 -4.09 4.50
CA GLU A 239 15.57 -4.02 5.14
C GLU A 239 15.46 -3.69 6.64
N LEU A 240 14.51 -2.84 7.05
CA LEU A 240 14.21 -2.60 8.46
C LEU A 240 13.63 -3.84 9.15
N SER A 241 12.78 -4.61 8.47
CA SER A 241 12.26 -5.87 8.98
C SER A 241 13.39 -6.87 9.25
N LYS A 242 14.27 -7.07 8.28
CA LYS A 242 15.45 -7.94 8.42
C LYS A 242 16.36 -7.48 9.54
N LEU A 243 16.62 -6.18 9.65
CA LEU A 243 17.39 -5.62 10.76
C LEU A 243 16.74 -5.99 12.09
N ALA A 244 15.47 -5.71 12.27
CA ALA A 244 14.77 -5.94 13.52
C ALA A 244 14.77 -7.43 13.92
N PHE A 245 14.57 -8.35 12.97
CA PHE A 245 14.70 -9.79 13.25
C PHE A 245 16.11 -10.17 13.66
N ARG A 246 17.13 -9.71 12.94
CA ARG A 246 18.55 -10.02 13.21
C ARG A 246 19.02 -9.50 14.56
N THR A 247 18.46 -8.39 15.03
CA THR A 247 18.84 -7.77 16.30
C THR A 247 17.93 -8.13 17.47
N GLY A 248 17.00 -9.08 17.26
CA GLY A 248 16.16 -9.63 18.34
C GLY A 248 14.93 -8.78 18.71
N HIS A 249 14.41 -7.98 17.76
CA HIS A 249 13.22 -7.16 17.89
C HIS A 249 12.06 -7.69 17.02
N PRO A 250 11.56 -8.91 17.25
CA PRO A 250 10.62 -9.55 16.32
C PRO A 250 9.28 -8.81 16.18
N TYR A 251 8.84 -8.05 17.20
CA TYR A 251 7.66 -7.21 17.07
C TYR A 251 7.81 -6.19 15.93
N TRP A 252 8.93 -5.47 15.91
CA TRP A 252 9.23 -4.53 14.82
C TRP A 252 9.58 -5.25 13.51
N GLY A 253 10.20 -6.42 13.58
CA GLY A 253 10.42 -7.26 12.41
C GLY A 253 9.12 -7.56 11.66
N TYR A 254 8.09 -8.04 12.36
CA TYR A 254 6.79 -8.31 11.77
C TYR A 254 6.03 -7.03 11.40
N ARG A 255 6.14 -5.95 12.17
CA ARG A 255 5.47 -4.70 11.86
C ARG A 255 6.00 -4.05 10.58
N PHE A 256 7.31 -3.96 10.40
CA PHE A 256 7.91 -3.49 9.16
C PHE A 256 7.64 -4.44 7.98
N ALA A 257 7.61 -5.76 8.23
CA ALA A 257 7.18 -6.72 7.20
C ALA A 257 5.73 -6.47 6.76
N GLY A 258 4.83 -6.16 7.67
CA GLY A 258 3.46 -5.77 7.36
C GLY A 258 3.38 -4.50 6.53
N TRP A 259 4.17 -3.46 6.86
CA TRP A 259 4.25 -2.25 6.04
C TRP A 259 4.75 -2.54 4.61
N ALA A 260 5.77 -3.38 4.44
CA ALA A 260 6.22 -3.77 3.11
C ALA A 260 5.16 -4.58 2.34
N LEU A 261 4.45 -5.48 3.03
CA LEU A 261 3.38 -6.29 2.47
C LEU A 261 2.20 -5.45 1.95
N HIS A 262 1.87 -4.36 2.62
CA HIS A 262 0.86 -3.42 2.16
C HIS A 262 1.10 -3.03 0.69
N TYR A 263 2.26 -2.47 0.38
CA TYR A 263 2.58 -2.03 -0.98
C TYR A 263 2.72 -3.19 -1.97
N ILE A 264 3.14 -4.38 -1.51
CA ILE A 264 3.15 -5.58 -2.37
C ILE A 264 1.72 -5.95 -2.74
N GLN A 265 0.80 -5.94 -1.79
CA GLN A 265 -0.62 -6.23 -2.01
C GLN A 265 -1.28 -5.18 -2.90
N ASP A 266 -0.95 -3.90 -2.74
CA ASP A 266 -1.38 -2.83 -3.62
C ASP A 266 -1.04 -3.10 -5.07
N LEU A 267 0.20 -3.45 -5.34
CA LEU A 267 0.68 -3.72 -6.69
C LEU A 267 0.01 -4.96 -7.35
N THR A 268 -0.75 -5.76 -6.59
CA THR A 268 -1.59 -6.83 -7.16
C THR A 268 -2.94 -6.35 -7.66
N GLN A 269 -3.33 -5.12 -7.33
CA GLN A 269 -4.58 -4.51 -7.75
C GLN A 269 -4.43 -3.91 -9.16
N PRO A 270 -5.28 -4.29 -10.13
CA PRO A 270 -5.13 -3.87 -11.52
C PRO A 270 -5.09 -2.35 -11.74
N TYR A 271 -5.94 -1.58 -11.05
CA TYR A 271 -5.93 -0.11 -11.16
C TYR A 271 -4.71 0.55 -10.53
N HIS A 272 -3.94 -0.17 -9.72
CA HIS A 272 -2.64 0.27 -9.21
C HIS A 272 -1.49 -0.01 -10.19
N SER A 273 -1.71 -0.85 -11.19
CA SER A 273 -0.69 -1.26 -12.17
C SER A 273 -1.01 -0.85 -13.61
N SER A 274 -2.26 -0.44 -13.88
CA SER A 274 -2.72 0.11 -15.17
C SER A 274 -3.47 1.41 -14.95
N VAL A 275 -3.10 2.44 -15.72
CA VAL A 275 -3.67 3.81 -15.55
C VAL A 275 -5.12 3.87 -15.99
N LEU A 276 -5.42 3.31 -17.17
CA LEU A 276 -6.74 3.40 -17.80
C LEU A 276 -7.04 2.08 -18.54
N PRO A 277 -7.41 1.01 -17.84
CA PRO A 277 -7.80 -0.25 -18.47
C PRO A 277 -8.85 -0.05 -19.57
N ARG A 278 -8.75 -0.81 -20.67
CA ARG A 278 -9.62 -0.75 -21.86
C ARG A 278 -9.69 0.60 -22.59
N VAL A 279 -8.93 1.59 -22.18
CA VAL A 279 -8.83 2.85 -22.93
C VAL A 279 -7.62 2.79 -23.83
N SER A 280 -7.84 2.70 -25.14
CA SER A 280 -6.73 2.65 -26.11
C SER A 280 -5.78 3.83 -25.96
N ALA A 281 -4.49 3.61 -26.19
CA ALA A 281 -3.47 4.67 -26.16
C ALA A 281 -3.85 5.86 -27.06
N ALA A 282 -4.41 5.61 -28.25
CA ALA A 282 -4.87 6.66 -29.15
C ALA A 282 -5.96 7.54 -28.52
N LYS A 283 -6.93 6.95 -27.80
CA LYS A 283 -7.98 7.68 -27.10
C LYS A 283 -7.40 8.48 -25.93
N GLN A 284 -6.50 7.90 -25.15
CA GLN A 284 -5.83 8.59 -24.04
C GLN A 284 -5.05 9.82 -24.55
N ILE A 285 -4.27 9.67 -25.64
CA ILE A 285 -3.52 10.76 -26.24
C ILE A 285 -4.46 11.82 -26.82
N GLY A 286 -5.51 11.43 -27.55
CA GLY A 286 -6.49 12.35 -28.10
C GLY A 286 -7.15 13.20 -27.02
N VAL A 287 -7.57 12.61 -25.93
CA VAL A 287 -8.16 13.30 -24.78
C VAL A 287 -7.13 14.24 -24.12
N GLN A 288 -5.88 13.82 -24.00
CA GLN A 288 -4.82 14.65 -23.44
C GLN A 288 -4.52 15.87 -24.35
N LEU A 289 -4.46 15.71 -25.67
CA LEU A 289 -4.27 16.81 -26.63
C LEU A 289 -5.43 17.82 -26.56
N VAL A 290 -6.66 17.34 -26.49
CA VAL A 290 -7.85 18.20 -26.35
C VAL A 290 -7.81 18.97 -25.01
N SER A 291 -7.32 18.33 -23.96
CA SER A 291 -7.12 18.97 -22.64
C SER A 291 -6.08 20.10 -22.69
N ILE A 292 -5.00 19.95 -23.44
CA ILE A 292 -3.95 20.99 -23.60
C ILE A 292 -4.51 22.27 -24.25
N VAL A 293 -5.47 22.15 -25.17
CA VAL A 293 -6.12 23.31 -25.79
C VAL A 293 -7.30 23.87 -24.98
N GLY A 294 -7.46 23.45 -23.74
CA GLY A 294 -8.41 24.02 -22.77
C GLY A 294 -9.68 23.21 -22.54
N TYR A 295 -9.95 22.14 -23.30
CA TYR A 295 -11.13 21.30 -23.12
C TYR A 295 -10.86 20.16 -22.14
N GLN A 296 -11.04 20.41 -20.83
CA GLN A 296 -10.73 19.46 -19.75
C GLN A 296 -11.81 18.38 -19.55
N SER A 297 -13.06 18.64 -19.95
CA SER A 297 -14.18 17.72 -19.66
C SER A 297 -13.98 16.28 -20.13
N PRO A 298 -13.49 15.99 -21.36
CA PRO A 298 -13.28 14.59 -21.78
C PRO A 298 -12.28 13.85 -20.91
N LYS A 299 -11.19 14.53 -20.51
CA LYS A 299 -10.16 13.98 -19.63
C LYS A 299 -10.75 13.69 -18.24
N ASN A 300 -11.43 14.66 -17.66
CA ASN A 300 -12.03 14.52 -16.34
C ASN A 300 -13.08 13.41 -16.30
N ASN A 301 -13.95 13.33 -17.31
CA ASN A 301 -14.96 12.28 -17.39
C ASN A 301 -14.33 10.89 -17.47
N MET A 302 -13.26 10.72 -18.27
CA MET A 302 -12.55 9.45 -18.38
C MET A 302 -11.89 9.04 -17.07
N ILE A 303 -11.22 9.97 -16.42
CA ILE A 303 -10.58 9.75 -15.11
C ILE A 303 -11.63 9.42 -14.05
N ASN A 304 -12.70 10.19 -13.94
CA ASN A 304 -13.78 9.98 -12.97
C ASN A 304 -14.46 8.63 -13.16
N PHE A 305 -14.65 8.20 -14.41
CA PHE A 305 -15.25 6.92 -14.73
C PHE A 305 -14.38 5.74 -14.23
N ILE A 306 -13.08 5.75 -14.53
CA ILE A 306 -12.15 4.71 -14.07
C ILE A 306 -11.98 4.76 -12.54
N SER A 307 -11.87 5.96 -11.95
CA SER A 307 -11.81 6.10 -10.49
C SER A 307 -13.07 5.56 -9.80
N GLY A 308 -14.24 5.76 -10.39
CA GLY A 308 -15.50 5.20 -9.87
C GLY A 308 -15.50 3.67 -9.88
N ARG A 309 -14.99 3.03 -10.93
CA ARG A 309 -14.84 1.56 -11.00
C ARG A 309 -13.79 1.03 -10.02
N HIS A 310 -12.67 1.75 -9.90
CA HIS A 310 -11.65 1.45 -8.92
C HIS A 310 -12.23 1.44 -7.50
N THR A 311 -12.86 2.55 -7.09
CA THR A 311 -13.51 2.63 -5.78
C THR A 311 -14.54 1.52 -5.58
N LEU A 312 -15.34 1.23 -6.60
CA LEU A 312 -16.39 0.23 -6.54
C LEU A 312 -15.87 -1.18 -6.23
N ILE A 313 -14.81 -1.65 -6.93
CA ILE A 313 -14.28 -3.00 -6.68
C ILE A 313 -13.63 -3.11 -5.31
N GLU A 314 -12.99 -2.05 -4.86
CA GLU A 314 -12.33 -2.01 -3.56
C GLU A 314 -13.34 -1.96 -2.40
N GLU A 315 -14.41 -1.18 -2.54
CA GLU A 315 -15.50 -1.20 -1.58
C GLU A 315 -16.19 -2.55 -1.52
N TYR A 316 -16.44 -3.14 -2.68
CA TYR A 316 -17.00 -4.46 -2.74
C TYR A 316 -16.12 -5.50 -2.04
N GLN A 317 -14.83 -5.51 -2.36
CA GLN A 317 -13.84 -6.40 -1.75
C GLN A 317 -13.79 -6.21 -0.22
N TYR A 318 -13.78 -4.97 0.26
CA TYR A 318 -13.78 -4.65 1.68
C TYR A 318 -14.96 -5.29 2.42
N TYR A 319 -16.17 -5.06 1.94
CA TYR A 319 -17.37 -5.60 2.58
C TYR A 319 -17.45 -7.12 2.46
N LEU A 320 -17.08 -7.69 1.32
CA LEU A 320 -17.07 -9.13 1.12
C LEU A 320 -16.11 -9.82 2.10
N ILE A 321 -14.84 -9.43 2.11
CA ILE A 321 -13.82 -10.04 2.99
C ILE A 321 -14.23 -9.92 4.47
N ARG A 322 -14.72 -8.76 4.85
CA ARG A 322 -15.22 -8.54 6.21
C ARG A 322 -16.39 -9.46 6.54
N ASN A 323 -17.37 -9.59 5.66
CA ASN A 323 -18.49 -10.48 5.85
C ASN A 323 -18.03 -11.94 5.96
N LEU A 324 -17.15 -12.42 5.07
CA LEU A 324 -16.60 -13.76 5.11
C LEU A 324 -15.92 -14.09 6.44
N ILE A 325 -15.18 -13.15 7.00
CA ILE A 325 -14.49 -13.30 8.28
C ILE A 325 -15.48 -13.30 9.46
N GLU A 326 -16.44 -12.37 9.48
CA GLU A 326 -17.43 -12.23 10.56
C GLU A 326 -18.38 -13.43 10.62
N THR A 327 -18.82 -13.93 9.46
CA THR A 327 -19.73 -15.09 9.33
C THR A 327 -19.00 -16.42 9.34
N LYS A 328 -17.66 -16.40 9.23
CA LYS A 328 -16.81 -17.61 9.09
C LYS A 328 -17.18 -18.46 7.85
N ASN A 329 -17.61 -17.81 6.80
CA ASN A 329 -17.99 -18.49 5.55
C ASN A 329 -16.73 -18.83 4.73
N TRP A 330 -16.02 -19.86 5.17
CA TRP A 330 -14.76 -20.29 4.55
C TRP A 330 -14.97 -21.07 3.25
N ASP A 331 -16.19 -21.57 2.99
CA ASP A 331 -16.55 -22.33 1.77
C ASP A 331 -16.89 -21.40 0.59
N HIS A 332 -16.89 -20.08 0.82
CA HIS A 332 -17.13 -19.10 -0.24
C HIS A 332 -16.01 -19.14 -1.30
N PRO A 333 -16.31 -19.10 -2.62
CA PRO A 333 -15.30 -19.21 -3.68
C PRO A 333 -14.12 -18.25 -3.53
N VAL A 334 -14.37 -17.00 -3.12
CA VAL A 334 -13.30 -16.02 -2.90
C VAL A 334 -12.43 -16.39 -1.70
N ALA A 335 -13.01 -16.88 -0.59
CA ALA A 335 -12.23 -17.36 0.55
C ALA A 335 -11.35 -18.55 0.17
N ASN A 336 -11.90 -19.49 -0.58
CA ASN A 336 -11.15 -20.65 -1.11
C ASN A 336 -10.01 -20.20 -2.01
N SER A 337 -10.23 -19.26 -2.93
CA SER A 337 -9.17 -18.74 -3.82
C SER A 337 -7.99 -18.13 -3.07
N ILE A 338 -8.21 -17.52 -1.91
CA ILE A 338 -7.14 -16.97 -1.07
C ILE A 338 -6.37 -18.08 -0.34
N THR A 339 -7.06 -19.16 0.06
CA THR A 339 -6.50 -20.23 0.90
C THR A 339 -6.04 -21.44 0.09
N GLU A 340 -6.63 -21.70 -1.08
CA GLU A 340 -6.20 -22.77 -1.97
C GLU A 340 -4.85 -22.46 -2.62
N PHE A 341 -3.82 -23.05 -2.08
CA PHE A 341 -2.46 -22.90 -2.58
C PHE A 341 -1.94 -24.24 -3.09
N SER A 342 -1.72 -24.35 -4.39
CA SER A 342 -1.02 -25.50 -4.96
C SER A 342 0.50 -25.29 -4.90
N GLU A 343 1.27 -26.35 -4.68
CA GLU A 343 2.74 -26.30 -4.75
C GLU A 343 3.24 -25.77 -6.11
N GLN A 344 2.47 -25.94 -7.17
CA GLN A 344 2.76 -25.43 -8.52
C GLN A 344 2.63 -23.88 -8.61
N SER A 345 1.93 -23.25 -7.68
CA SER A 345 1.76 -21.81 -7.59
C SER A 345 2.88 -21.12 -6.77
N PHE A 346 3.86 -21.90 -6.29
CA PHE A 346 4.94 -21.36 -5.46
C PHE A 346 5.84 -20.42 -6.27
N VAL A 347 5.92 -19.18 -5.82
CA VAL A 347 6.83 -18.16 -6.37
C VAL A 347 7.91 -17.89 -5.34
N LYS A 348 9.17 -18.00 -5.74
CA LYS A 348 10.27 -17.61 -4.87
C LYS A 348 10.43 -16.10 -4.90
N TRP A 349 10.44 -15.47 -3.74
CA TRP A 349 10.72 -14.04 -3.62
C TRP A 349 12.13 -13.70 -4.15
N GLN A 350 12.21 -12.79 -5.08
CA GLN A 350 13.46 -12.33 -5.74
C GLN A 350 13.66 -10.82 -5.56
N GLY A 351 13.03 -10.25 -4.54
CA GLY A 351 13.09 -8.80 -4.31
C GLY A 351 12.29 -8.01 -5.33
N ILE A 352 12.80 -6.84 -5.66
CA ILE A 352 12.11 -5.87 -6.54
C ILE A 352 11.94 -6.39 -7.98
N ASP A 353 12.80 -7.27 -8.47
CA ASP A 353 12.66 -7.83 -9.82
C ASP A 353 11.39 -8.69 -9.95
N LEU A 354 10.96 -9.37 -8.87
CA LEU A 354 9.68 -10.08 -8.83
C LEU A 354 8.50 -9.11 -8.88
N LEU A 355 8.61 -7.94 -8.23
CA LEU A 355 7.52 -6.95 -8.24
C LEU A 355 7.23 -6.49 -9.66
N ARG A 356 8.22 -6.03 -10.39
CA ARG A 356 8.04 -5.60 -11.78
C ARG A 356 7.68 -6.77 -12.69
N GLY A 357 8.47 -7.87 -12.64
CA GLY A 357 8.35 -8.99 -13.56
C GLY A 357 7.07 -9.80 -13.43
N ASN A 358 6.55 -9.96 -12.22
CA ASN A 358 5.40 -10.82 -11.94
C ASN A 358 4.23 -10.05 -11.34
N VAL A 359 4.39 -9.42 -10.19
CA VAL A 359 3.27 -8.80 -9.46
C VAL A 359 2.56 -7.77 -10.32
N CYS A 360 3.29 -6.74 -10.77
CA CYS A 360 2.70 -5.67 -11.59
C CYS A 360 2.29 -6.15 -12.98
N LYS A 361 2.98 -7.15 -13.54
CA LYS A 361 2.61 -7.72 -14.84
C LYS A 361 1.27 -8.46 -14.77
N GLU A 362 1.10 -9.33 -13.78
CA GLU A 362 -0.15 -10.05 -13.56
C GLU A 362 -1.31 -9.09 -13.30
N ALA A 363 -1.08 -8.05 -12.48
CA ALA A 363 -2.08 -7.02 -12.21
C ALA A 363 -2.44 -6.20 -13.45
N TYR A 364 -1.44 -5.78 -14.23
CA TYR A 364 -1.65 -5.06 -15.50
C TYR A 364 -2.45 -5.88 -16.49
N ASP A 365 -2.08 -7.16 -16.70
CA ASP A 365 -2.77 -8.06 -17.63
C ASP A 365 -4.22 -8.36 -17.21
N ALA A 366 -4.51 -8.31 -15.91
CA ALA A 366 -5.86 -8.46 -15.38
C ALA A 366 -6.72 -7.19 -15.50
N GLY A 367 -6.13 -6.04 -15.83
CA GLY A 367 -6.83 -4.75 -15.86
C GLY A 367 -7.98 -4.71 -16.85
N ASP A 368 -7.70 -5.01 -18.14
CA ASP A 368 -8.72 -4.99 -19.19
C ASP A 368 -9.85 -6.01 -18.94
N PRO A 369 -9.57 -7.30 -18.65
CA PRO A 369 -10.61 -8.29 -18.34
C PRO A 369 -11.46 -7.90 -17.12
N MET A 370 -10.83 -7.38 -16.08
CA MET A 370 -11.55 -6.92 -14.88
C MET A 370 -12.49 -5.76 -15.19
N ASP A 371 -11.97 -4.72 -15.86
CA ASP A 371 -12.77 -3.53 -16.19
C ASP A 371 -13.94 -3.88 -17.13
N GLU A 372 -13.74 -4.82 -18.07
CA GLU A 372 -14.82 -5.34 -18.92
C GLU A 372 -15.93 -6.01 -18.13
N GLN A 373 -15.58 -6.83 -17.17
CA GLN A 373 -16.56 -7.49 -16.32
C GLN A 373 -17.28 -6.50 -15.42
N LEU A 374 -16.57 -5.51 -14.85
CA LEU A 374 -17.18 -4.46 -14.03
C LEU A 374 -18.17 -3.59 -14.83
N GLU A 375 -17.90 -3.33 -16.12
CA GLU A 375 -18.82 -2.59 -16.99
C GLU A 375 -20.16 -3.30 -17.20
N ASN A 376 -20.11 -4.64 -17.29
CA ASN A 376 -21.27 -5.48 -17.54
C ASN A 376 -22.02 -5.89 -16.27
N LEU A 377 -21.46 -5.58 -15.11
CA LEU A 377 -22.10 -5.83 -13.83
C LEU A 377 -22.99 -4.64 -13.46
N ASP A 378 -24.31 -4.90 -13.46
CA ASP A 378 -25.23 -4.07 -12.69
C ASP A 378 -24.92 -4.38 -11.22
N ILE A 379 -24.09 -3.55 -10.58
CA ILE A 379 -23.68 -3.76 -9.20
C ILE A 379 -24.78 -3.21 -8.31
N PRO A 380 -25.77 -4.05 -7.95
CA PRO A 380 -26.84 -3.64 -7.07
C PRO A 380 -26.30 -3.45 -5.66
N LYS A 381 -27.12 -2.84 -4.81
CA LYS A 381 -26.85 -2.61 -3.38
C LYS A 381 -26.10 -3.77 -2.73
N TYR A 382 -25.10 -3.46 -1.92
CA TYR A 382 -24.16 -4.36 -1.23
C TYR A 382 -24.79 -5.63 -0.59
N GLU A 383 -26.08 -5.64 -0.34
CA GLU A 383 -26.81 -6.74 0.31
C GLU A 383 -26.97 -7.99 -0.57
N THR A 384 -26.94 -7.87 -1.90
CA THR A 384 -27.07 -9.00 -2.84
C THR A 384 -25.75 -9.55 -3.34
N LEU A 385 -24.63 -8.90 -2.97
CA LEU A 385 -23.31 -9.20 -3.50
C LEU A 385 -22.63 -10.40 -2.83
N TYR A 386 -23.22 -10.96 -1.79
CA TYR A 386 -22.66 -12.11 -1.08
C TYR A 386 -23.08 -13.48 -1.67
N GLU A 387 -23.85 -13.49 -2.76
CA GLU A 387 -24.21 -14.74 -3.42
C GLU A 387 -22.99 -15.37 -4.09
N PRO A 388 -22.57 -16.59 -3.72
CA PRO A 388 -21.35 -17.22 -4.19
C PRO A 388 -21.22 -17.33 -5.71
N THR A 389 -22.33 -17.32 -6.42
CA THR A 389 -22.41 -17.46 -7.90
C THR A 389 -22.25 -16.16 -8.66
N HIS A 390 -22.13 -15.01 -7.98
CA HIS A 390 -22.00 -13.73 -8.67
C HIS A 390 -20.70 -13.64 -9.48
N PRO A 391 -20.72 -13.21 -10.76
CA PRO A 391 -19.54 -13.22 -11.64
C PRO A 391 -18.32 -12.47 -11.10
N ILE A 392 -18.53 -11.40 -10.32
CA ILE A 392 -17.44 -10.62 -9.70
C ILE A 392 -16.54 -11.50 -8.80
N HIS A 393 -17.09 -12.60 -8.23
CA HIS A 393 -16.32 -13.47 -7.35
C HIS A 393 -15.24 -14.26 -8.11
N THR A 394 -15.43 -14.53 -9.39
CA THR A 394 -14.39 -15.16 -10.23
C THR A 394 -13.22 -14.21 -10.42
N ILE A 395 -13.50 -12.94 -10.68
CA ILE A 395 -12.46 -11.91 -10.85
C ILE A 395 -11.70 -11.73 -9.54
N LEU A 396 -12.46 -11.43 -8.46
CA LEU A 396 -11.87 -11.20 -7.14
C LEU A 396 -11.10 -12.43 -6.66
N GLY A 397 -11.64 -13.63 -6.89
CA GLY A 397 -10.94 -14.87 -6.56
C GLY A 397 -9.57 -14.95 -7.24
N THR A 398 -9.50 -14.65 -8.53
CA THR A 398 -8.23 -14.65 -9.29
C THR A 398 -7.25 -13.60 -8.75
N LEU A 399 -7.72 -12.37 -8.54
CA LEU A 399 -6.87 -11.27 -8.05
C LEU A 399 -6.35 -11.55 -6.64
N LEU A 400 -7.23 -11.99 -5.73
CA LEU A 400 -6.86 -12.28 -4.35
C LEU A 400 -6.02 -13.55 -4.21
N ASN A 401 -6.14 -14.53 -5.14
CA ASN A 401 -5.20 -15.64 -5.22
C ASN A 401 -3.79 -15.16 -5.57
N ASN A 402 -3.65 -14.22 -6.54
CA ASN A 402 -2.37 -13.60 -6.86
C ASN A 402 -1.80 -12.83 -5.66
N THR A 403 -2.63 -12.07 -4.96
CA THR A 403 -2.24 -11.39 -3.72
C THR A 403 -1.73 -12.39 -2.67
N SER A 404 -2.44 -13.51 -2.48
CA SER A 404 -2.04 -14.60 -1.57
C SER A 404 -0.69 -15.20 -1.95
N LYS A 405 -0.50 -15.50 -3.24
CA LYS A 405 0.74 -16.07 -3.79
C LYS A 405 1.95 -15.19 -3.46
N HIS A 406 1.86 -13.90 -3.76
CA HIS A 406 2.97 -12.96 -3.56
C HIS A 406 3.20 -12.61 -2.09
N THR A 407 2.15 -12.52 -1.29
CA THR A 407 2.25 -12.36 0.18
C THR A 407 3.01 -13.53 0.82
N ARG A 408 2.67 -14.77 0.45
CA ARG A 408 3.35 -15.98 0.97
C ARG A 408 4.81 -16.02 0.55
N ALA A 409 5.11 -15.73 -0.73
CA ALA A 409 6.47 -15.69 -1.25
C ALA A 409 7.35 -14.73 -0.45
N TYR A 410 6.83 -13.54 -0.12
CA TYR A 410 7.53 -12.55 0.69
C TYR A 410 7.76 -13.05 2.13
N LEU A 411 6.72 -13.59 2.78
CA LEU A 411 6.83 -14.10 4.16
C LEU A 411 7.81 -15.28 4.30
N ASP A 412 7.86 -16.16 3.31
CA ASP A 412 8.81 -17.29 3.32
C ASP A 412 10.25 -16.82 3.15
N ALA A 413 10.46 -15.76 2.35
CA ALA A 413 11.79 -15.17 2.20
C ALA A 413 12.30 -14.50 3.49
N LEU A 414 11.43 -13.91 4.30
CA LEU A 414 11.79 -13.33 5.58
C LEU A 414 12.26 -14.38 6.61
N LYS A 415 11.75 -15.62 6.53
CA LYS A 415 12.15 -16.73 7.42
C LYS A 415 13.48 -17.34 7.04
N SER A 416 13.93 -17.15 5.80
CA SER A 416 15.14 -17.78 5.25
C SER A 416 16.41 -16.98 5.49
N ASN A 417 16.29 -15.79 6.06
CA ASN A 417 17.39 -14.89 6.41
C ASN A 417 17.48 -14.68 7.92
#